data_57599b0831b53f2a721c0b2651f749da
#
_entry.id   57599b0831b53f2a721c0b2651f749da
#
_cell.length_a   1.000
_cell.length_b   1.000
_cell.length_c   1.000
_cell.angle_alpha   90.00
_cell.angle_beta   90.00
_cell.angle_gamma   90.00
#
_symmetry.space_group_name_H-M   'P 1'
#
loop_
_entity.id
_entity.type
_entity.pdbx_description
1 polymer ?
#
loop_
_entity_poly.entity_id
_entity_poly.type
_entity_poly.pdbx_seq_one_letter_code
_entity_poly.pdbx_strand_id
1 'polypeptide(L)'
;MKHAIVRLTVLASMVAVVGQAASSHLTLAVAGRANAAASIAALSKIAVTAWAVTAPGGATDIYAARSTDGGRTFGAPVRVNDVAGDASVGGEQPPHVALVPRPSGEPSIVVVWTAKRKEGTRILSARSDDGGATFGKARPLAGGEAPGNRGWEAITTDREGGVVFVWLDHRETAPSSGTAAPMQHEGHDHAGGAKAPGNSVDGAVRAQMSKLYFSRGDEEGRAVAAGVCYCCKTAVVAGADGSIYAAWRHVYPGNIRDIAFTVSRDGGRTFGAPLRVSDDRWVLDGCPENGPAMALDSRQRVHIVWPTLVSGQTPDAEPTLDLFYASSSDGRSFTPRTRLPAQGLPRHVNIAAMPDDSLVAVWEEQAAGTRRVVVGRARGGQPFTRRIVSGGERASYPVVASTEAAALVAWTAESNGRSSIQVSRVAD
;
A
#
# COMPACT_ATOMS: atom_id res chain seq x y z
N MET A 1 -41.59 68.61 30.81
CA MET A 1 -40.84 68.10 29.67
C MET A 1 -39.68 67.23 30.15
N LYS A 2 -39.83 65.88 30.12
CA LYS A 2 -38.81 64.92 30.59
C LYS A 2 -38.20 64.29 29.34
N HIS A 3 -36.90 64.48 29.10
CA HIS A 3 -36.17 63.89 27.99
C HIS A 3 -35.66 62.50 28.43
N ALA A 4 -36.11 61.45 27.75
CA ALA A 4 -35.61 60.07 27.88
C ALA A 4 -34.43 59.88 26.95
N ILE A 5 -33.27 59.55 27.51
CA ILE A 5 -32.05 59.20 26.77
C ILE A 5 -32.07 57.69 26.56
N VAL A 6 -32.22 57.23 25.32
CA VAL A 6 -32.11 55.84 24.93
C VAL A 6 -30.61 55.55 24.68
N ARG A 7 -30.00 54.68 25.52
CA ARG A 7 -28.66 54.17 25.30
C ARG A 7 -28.74 52.94 24.39
N LEU A 8 -28.16 53.07 23.19
CA LEU A 8 -27.99 51.98 22.25
C LEU A 8 -26.71 51.20 22.63
N THR A 9 -26.86 49.96 23.10
CA THR A 9 -25.75 49.09 23.38
C THR A 9 -25.45 48.26 22.10
N VAL A 10 -24.32 48.53 21.44
CA VAL A 10 -23.83 47.77 20.31
C VAL A 10 -23.08 46.57 20.84
N LEU A 11 -23.65 45.35 20.68
CA LEU A 11 -22.96 44.11 20.92
C LEU A 11 -22.07 43.83 19.71
N ALA A 12 -20.75 43.92 19.89
CA ALA A 12 -19.77 43.45 18.90
C ALA A 12 -19.61 41.93 19.05
N SER A 13 -20.16 41.17 18.09
CA SER A 13 -19.94 39.74 17.99
C SER A 13 -18.52 39.47 17.47
N MET A 14 -17.61 39.05 18.32
CA MET A 14 -16.31 38.50 17.89
C MET A 14 -16.53 37.14 17.24
N VAL A 15 -16.41 37.05 15.94
CA VAL A 15 -16.28 35.81 15.20
C VAL A 15 -14.84 35.36 15.38
N ALA A 16 -14.63 34.34 16.23
CA ALA A 16 -13.34 33.65 16.32
C ALA A 16 -13.12 32.84 15.04
N VAL A 17 -12.30 33.36 14.14
CA VAL A 17 -11.76 32.59 13.03
C VAL A 17 -10.75 31.60 13.61
N VAL A 18 -11.17 30.36 13.80
CA VAL A 18 -10.25 29.26 14.08
C VAL A 18 -9.46 29.01 12.80
N GLY A 19 -8.29 29.61 12.72
CA GLY A 19 -7.33 29.34 11.66
C GLY A 19 -6.93 27.87 11.75
N GLN A 20 -7.34 27.04 10.78
CA GLN A 20 -6.74 25.73 10.56
C GLN A 20 -5.27 25.99 10.24
N ALA A 21 -4.37 25.57 11.14
CA ALA A 21 -2.95 25.54 10.84
C ALA A 21 -2.77 24.68 9.59
N ALA A 22 -2.26 25.27 8.51
CA ALA A 22 -1.89 24.54 7.31
C ALA A 22 -0.89 23.46 7.72
N SER A 23 -1.25 22.19 7.55
CA SER A 23 -0.35 21.08 7.78
C SER A 23 0.81 21.25 6.79
N SER A 24 2.01 21.50 7.30
CA SER A 24 3.21 21.61 6.47
C SER A 24 3.57 20.24 5.93
N HIS A 25 3.35 20.02 4.63
CA HIS A 25 3.80 18.82 3.93
C HIS A 25 5.21 19.03 3.41
N LEU A 26 6.02 17.98 3.49
CA LEU A 26 7.30 17.93 2.81
C LEU A 26 7.08 17.42 1.38
N THR A 27 7.75 18.03 0.43
CA THR A 27 7.67 17.65 -0.98
C THR A 27 8.96 16.94 -1.40
N LEU A 28 8.83 15.70 -1.90
CA LEU A 28 9.91 14.94 -2.51
C LEU A 28 9.65 14.83 -4.01
N ALA A 29 10.62 15.23 -4.82
CA ALA A 29 10.50 15.15 -6.26
C ALA A 29 11.87 15.16 -6.95
N VAL A 30 11.94 14.49 -8.09
CA VAL A 30 13.00 14.68 -9.09
C VAL A 30 12.48 15.66 -10.13
N ALA A 31 13.13 16.80 -10.26
CA ALA A 31 12.67 17.88 -11.11
C ALA A 31 12.59 17.46 -12.59
N GLY A 32 11.57 17.95 -13.31
CA GLY A 32 11.38 17.67 -14.74
C GLY A 32 10.89 16.25 -15.07
N ARG A 33 10.48 15.47 -14.06
CA ARG A 33 9.96 14.11 -14.19
C ARG A 33 8.64 13.95 -13.46
N ALA A 34 7.84 12.94 -13.85
CA ALA A 34 6.68 12.54 -13.09
C ALA A 34 7.12 11.72 -11.88
N ASN A 35 6.60 12.04 -10.69
CA ASN A 35 6.90 11.38 -9.42
C ASN A 35 5.63 10.75 -8.87
N ALA A 36 5.59 9.43 -8.66
CA ALA A 36 4.40 8.71 -8.26
C ALA A 36 4.70 7.42 -7.50
N ALA A 37 3.66 6.76 -7.01
CA ALA A 37 3.73 5.41 -6.45
C ALA A 37 4.77 5.28 -5.32
N ALA A 38 4.54 5.98 -4.22
CA ALA A 38 5.43 5.96 -3.07
C ALA A 38 5.23 4.75 -2.18
N SER A 39 6.31 4.30 -1.55
CA SER A 39 6.29 3.50 -0.33
C SER A 39 7.12 4.19 0.75
N ILE A 40 6.87 3.84 2.01
CA ILE A 40 7.58 4.42 3.15
C ILE A 40 7.82 3.34 4.21
N ALA A 41 9.02 3.32 4.76
CA ALA A 41 9.36 2.50 5.93
C ALA A 41 10.02 3.38 6.99
N ALA A 42 9.83 3.03 8.26
CA ALA A 42 10.46 3.72 9.37
C ALA A 42 10.94 2.73 10.43
N LEU A 43 12.04 3.08 11.08
CA LEU A 43 12.63 2.39 12.21
C LEU A 43 13.21 3.43 13.16
N SER A 44 12.65 3.55 14.35
CA SER A 44 12.97 4.61 15.31
C SER A 44 12.83 6.02 14.69
N LYS A 45 13.92 6.75 14.53
CA LYS A 45 13.96 8.09 13.92
C LYS A 45 14.31 8.08 12.44
N ILE A 46 14.72 6.93 11.91
CA ILE A 46 15.06 6.79 10.50
C ILE A 46 13.80 6.48 9.73
N ALA A 47 13.59 7.21 8.65
CA ALA A 47 12.54 6.92 7.69
C ALA A 47 13.10 6.98 6.26
N VAL A 48 12.57 6.13 5.38
CA VAL A 48 12.94 6.13 3.96
C VAL A 48 11.67 6.07 3.13
N THR A 49 11.57 6.97 2.17
CA THR A 49 10.52 6.95 1.15
C THR A 49 11.16 6.54 -0.17
N ALA A 50 10.59 5.54 -0.84
CA ALA A 50 10.98 5.14 -2.21
C ALA A 50 9.80 5.38 -3.15
N TRP A 51 10.06 5.80 -4.40
CA TRP A 51 9.01 6.10 -5.37
C TRP A 51 9.46 5.96 -6.82
N ALA A 52 8.51 5.88 -7.74
CA ALA A 52 8.73 5.85 -9.17
C ALA A 52 8.95 7.27 -9.72
N VAL A 53 9.91 7.39 -10.62
CA VAL A 53 10.26 8.64 -11.30
C VAL A 53 10.31 8.38 -12.81
N THR A 54 9.32 8.88 -13.53
CA THR A 54 9.15 8.64 -14.97
C THR A 54 9.62 9.86 -15.77
N ALA A 55 10.54 9.62 -16.69
CA ALA A 55 11.00 10.62 -17.65
C ALA A 55 9.91 10.96 -18.68
N PRO A 56 9.95 12.12 -19.35
CA PRO A 56 9.00 12.48 -20.39
C PRO A 56 8.88 11.44 -21.53
N GLY A 57 9.93 10.65 -21.78
CA GLY A 57 9.91 9.54 -22.74
C GLY A 57 9.36 8.21 -22.22
N GLY A 58 8.79 8.17 -21.02
CA GLY A 58 8.15 6.99 -20.41
C GLY A 58 9.10 6.03 -19.68
N ALA A 59 10.42 6.26 -19.71
CA ALA A 59 11.39 5.47 -18.95
C ALA A 59 11.25 5.76 -17.45
N THR A 60 11.09 4.72 -16.63
CA THR A 60 10.85 4.84 -15.19
C THR A 60 12.03 4.32 -14.39
N ASP A 61 12.52 5.15 -13.48
CA ASP A 61 13.53 4.83 -12.47
C ASP A 61 12.92 4.79 -11.08
N ILE A 62 13.61 4.15 -10.13
CA ILE A 62 13.27 4.17 -8.71
C ILE A 62 14.22 5.12 -7.99
N TYR A 63 13.66 6.00 -7.16
CA TYR A 63 14.41 6.89 -6.27
C TYR A 63 14.03 6.67 -4.83
N ALA A 64 14.94 6.95 -3.93
CA ALA A 64 14.72 6.94 -2.49
C ALA A 64 15.27 8.20 -1.85
N ALA A 65 14.62 8.66 -0.78
CA ALA A 65 15.10 9.73 0.08
C ALA A 65 14.96 9.30 1.54
N ARG A 66 15.95 9.71 2.37
CA ARG A 66 16.04 9.31 3.76
C ARG A 66 15.86 10.51 4.69
N SER A 67 15.22 10.24 5.82
CA SER A 67 15.14 11.10 7.01
C SER A 67 15.87 10.45 8.18
N THR A 68 16.52 11.25 9.03
CA THR A 68 17.16 10.82 10.29
C THR A 68 16.56 11.49 11.52
N ASP A 69 15.52 12.30 11.35
CA ASP A 69 14.90 13.14 12.37
C ASP A 69 13.41 12.84 12.59
N GLY A 70 12.99 11.62 12.27
CA GLY A 70 11.59 11.17 12.42
C GLY A 70 10.66 11.76 11.37
N GLY A 71 11.16 12.01 10.17
CA GLY A 71 10.37 12.51 9.03
C GLY A 71 10.15 14.02 9.06
N ARG A 72 10.96 14.79 9.82
CA ARG A 72 10.88 16.27 9.82
C ARG A 72 11.57 16.86 8.60
N THR A 73 12.65 16.22 8.16
CA THR A 73 13.36 16.56 6.92
C THR A 73 13.76 15.29 6.17
N PHE A 74 13.96 15.41 4.86
CA PHE A 74 14.51 14.35 4.02
C PHE A 74 15.71 14.87 3.24
N GLY A 75 16.70 14.00 3.03
CA GLY A 75 17.82 14.25 2.15
C GLY A 75 17.43 14.29 0.67
N ALA A 76 18.41 14.60 -0.19
CA ALA A 76 18.21 14.59 -1.63
C ALA A 76 17.83 13.18 -2.14
N PRO A 77 16.98 13.07 -3.18
CA PRO A 77 16.65 11.80 -3.81
C PRO A 77 17.89 11.13 -4.44
N VAL A 78 18.06 9.83 -4.19
CA VAL A 78 19.13 9.00 -4.77
C VAL A 78 18.48 7.93 -5.65
N ARG A 79 19.01 7.72 -6.88
CA ARG A 79 18.51 6.65 -7.76
C ARG A 79 18.91 5.27 -7.22
N VAL A 80 17.95 4.35 -7.22
CA VAL A 80 18.09 3.00 -6.65
C VAL A 80 18.49 1.98 -7.72
N ASN A 81 17.76 1.95 -8.85
CA ASN A 81 18.02 0.99 -9.93
C ASN A 81 19.29 1.35 -10.70
N ASP A 82 20.14 0.36 -10.97
CA ASP A 82 21.39 0.51 -11.72
C ASP A 82 21.14 0.53 -13.24
N VAL A 83 20.11 -0.14 -13.71
CA VAL A 83 19.68 -0.11 -15.13
C VAL A 83 18.63 0.97 -15.31
N ALA A 84 18.97 2.03 -16.04
CA ALA A 84 18.07 3.16 -16.24
C ALA A 84 16.80 2.78 -16.99
N GLY A 85 15.63 3.21 -16.48
CA GLY A 85 14.34 3.08 -17.15
C GLY A 85 13.74 1.67 -17.18
N ASP A 86 14.27 0.72 -16.40
CA ASP A 86 13.82 -0.67 -16.41
C ASP A 86 12.63 -0.95 -15.48
N ALA A 87 12.27 -0.02 -14.61
CA ALA A 87 11.19 -0.22 -13.67
C ALA A 87 9.81 -0.29 -14.38
N SER A 88 8.96 -1.19 -13.88
CA SER A 88 7.57 -1.38 -14.31
C SER A 88 6.69 -1.37 -13.06
N VAL A 89 6.40 -0.19 -12.56
CA VAL A 89 5.70 0.06 -11.30
C VAL A 89 4.53 1.03 -11.51
N GLY A 90 3.59 1.00 -10.60
CA GLY A 90 2.39 1.85 -10.61
C GLY A 90 1.81 2.01 -9.22
N GLY A 91 0.65 2.64 -9.08
CA GLY A 91 0.06 2.92 -7.78
C GLY A 91 -0.28 1.67 -6.95
N GLU A 92 -0.84 0.63 -7.57
CA GLU A 92 -1.12 -0.67 -6.91
C GLU A 92 0.11 -1.61 -6.84
N GLN A 93 1.17 -1.27 -7.54
CA GLN A 93 2.43 -1.98 -7.58
C GLN A 93 3.59 -0.99 -7.43
N PRO A 94 3.69 -0.27 -6.29
CA PRO A 94 4.79 0.68 -6.05
C PRO A 94 6.10 -0.06 -5.81
N PRO A 95 7.24 0.62 -5.89
CA PRO A 95 8.46 0.08 -5.30
C PRO A 95 8.25 -0.04 -3.78
N HIS A 96 8.82 -1.06 -3.15
CA HIS A 96 8.75 -1.25 -1.72
C HIS A 96 10.08 -1.00 -1.05
N VAL A 97 10.07 -0.43 0.17
CA VAL A 97 11.26 -0.19 0.96
C VAL A 97 11.16 -0.88 2.32
N ALA A 98 12.26 -1.48 2.77
CA ALA A 98 12.40 -2.03 4.11
C ALA A 98 13.68 -1.52 4.77
N LEU A 99 13.65 -1.34 6.08
CA LEU A 99 14.79 -1.02 6.92
C LEU A 99 15.21 -2.28 7.69
N VAL A 100 16.39 -2.77 7.38
CA VAL A 100 16.94 -4.01 7.95
C VAL A 100 17.85 -3.63 9.12
N PRO A 101 17.46 -3.94 10.37
CA PRO A 101 18.30 -3.68 11.53
C PRO A 101 19.69 -4.33 11.39
N ARG A 102 20.72 -3.66 11.87
CA ARG A 102 22.09 -4.17 11.92
C ARG A 102 22.54 -4.30 13.36
N PRO A 103 23.45 -5.25 13.66
CA PRO A 103 24.00 -5.38 15.02
C PRO A 103 24.67 -4.11 15.55
N SER A 104 25.21 -3.30 14.64
CA SER A 104 25.82 -1.99 14.96
C SER A 104 25.58 -1.01 13.82
N GLY A 105 25.40 0.27 14.17
CA GLY A 105 25.22 1.36 13.21
C GLY A 105 23.78 1.50 12.73
N GLU A 106 23.63 2.17 11.60
CA GLU A 106 22.34 2.43 10.99
C GLU A 106 21.80 1.20 10.24
N PRO A 107 20.47 1.08 10.09
CA PRO A 107 19.88 -0.02 9.34
C PRO A 107 20.29 0.03 7.87
N SER A 108 20.39 -1.13 7.24
CA SER A 108 20.48 -1.21 5.79
C SER A 108 19.14 -0.87 5.19
N ILE A 109 19.15 -0.27 4.01
CA ILE A 109 17.96 0.06 3.24
C ILE A 109 17.86 -0.94 2.10
N VAL A 110 16.75 -1.66 2.01
CA VAL A 110 16.46 -2.56 0.88
C VAL A 110 15.27 -1.99 0.13
N VAL A 111 15.43 -1.79 -1.17
CA VAL A 111 14.34 -1.36 -2.06
C VAL A 111 14.09 -2.46 -3.07
N VAL A 112 12.81 -2.76 -3.29
CA VAL A 112 12.34 -3.83 -4.18
C VAL A 112 11.37 -3.24 -5.18
N TRP A 113 11.45 -3.66 -6.43
CA TRP A 113 10.57 -3.20 -7.49
C TRP A 113 10.39 -4.25 -8.58
N THR A 114 9.28 -4.18 -9.29
CA THR A 114 9.08 -4.93 -10.52
C THR A 114 9.78 -4.25 -11.69
N ALA A 115 10.50 -5.02 -12.49
CA ALA A 115 11.21 -4.55 -13.68
C ALA A 115 10.76 -5.29 -14.94
N LYS A 116 10.72 -4.58 -16.09
CA LYS A 116 10.45 -5.18 -17.38
C LYS A 116 11.62 -6.00 -17.88
N ARG A 117 11.32 -7.14 -18.50
CA ARG A 117 12.30 -7.98 -19.20
C ARG A 117 11.66 -8.52 -20.49
N LYS A 118 12.48 -9.09 -21.37
CA LYS A 118 12.02 -9.63 -22.66
C LYS A 118 10.93 -10.70 -22.48
N GLU A 119 11.04 -11.54 -21.45
CA GLU A 119 10.17 -12.70 -21.22
C GLU A 119 9.18 -12.48 -20.05
N GLY A 120 8.78 -11.23 -19.82
CA GLY A 120 7.85 -10.86 -18.76
C GLY A 120 8.45 -9.89 -17.75
N THR A 121 7.98 -9.92 -16.50
CA THR A 121 8.48 -9.06 -15.42
C THR A 121 9.31 -9.86 -14.41
N ARG A 122 10.23 -9.17 -13.73
CA ARG A 122 11.05 -9.69 -12.64
C ARG A 122 10.95 -8.78 -11.43
N ILE A 123 11.01 -9.35 -10.25
CA ILE A 123 11.15 -8.58 -9.03
C ILE A 123 12.64 -8.46 -8.75
N LEU A 124 13.12 -7.23 -8.65
CA LEU A 124 14.49 -6.88 -8.34
C LEU A 124 14.60 -6.26 -6.97
N SER A 125 15.76 -6.38 -6.35
CA SER A 125 16.11 -5.70 -5.12
C SER A 125 17.48 -5.05 -5.22
N ALA A 126 17.64 -3.87 -4.58
CA ALA A 126 18.93 -3.24 -4.36
C ALA A 126 19.06 -2.85 -2.88
N ARG A 127 20.29 -2.93 -2.36
CA ARG A 127 20.61 -2.67 -0.96
C ARG A 127 21.57 -1.50 -0.84
N SER A 128 21.36 -0.67 0.16
CA SER A 128 22.27 0.34 0.63
C SER A 128 22.70 0.03 2.06
N ASP A 129 23.99 0.05 2.33
CA ASP A 129 24.60 -0.11 3.66
C ASP A 129 25.27 1.17 4.18
N ASP A 130 25.16 2.27 3.42
CA ASP A 130 25.75 3.58 3.68
C ASP A 130 24.70 4.66 3.98
N GLY A 131 23.53 4.21 4.47
CA GLY A 131 22.44 5.13 4.83
C GLY A 131 21.70 5.72 3.63
N GLY A 132 21.72 5.07 2.47
CA GLY A 132 21.03 5.52 1.27
C GLY A 132 21.83 6.48 0.40
N ALA A 133 23.12 6.67 0.68
CA ALA A 133 24.00 7.49 -0.17
C ALA A 133 24.26 6.82 -1.52
N THR A 134 24.39 5.49 -1.52
CA THR A 134 24.49 4.67 -2.73
C THR A 134 23.69 3.38 -2.59
N PHE A 135 23.31 2.80 -3.73
CA PHE A 135 22.71 1.47 -3.80
C PHE A 135 23.59 0.53 -4.63
N GLY A 136 23.72 -0.72 -4.15
CA GLY A 136 24.40 -1.77 -4.87
C GLY A 136 23.68 -2.18 -6.15
N LYS A 137 24.29 -3.07 -6.93
CA LYS A 137 23.67 -3.62 -8.15
C LYS A 137 22.36 -4.35 -7.82
N ALA A 138 21.36 -4.14 -8.67
CA ALA A 138 20.09 -4.83 -8.59
C ALA A 138 20.26 -6.35 -8.76
N ARG A 139 19.57 -7.13 -7.92
CA ARG A 139 19.55 -8.58 -7.96
C ARG A 139 18.12 -9.07 -8.09
N PRO A 140 17.84 -10.07 -8.95
CA PRO A 140 16.53 -10.71 -8.97
C PRO A 140 16.30 -11.50 -7.69
N LEU A 141 15.04 -11.67 -7.28
CA LEU A 141 14.69 -12.64 -6.25
C LEU A 141 14.99 -14.05 -6.75
N ALA A 142 15.55 -14.90 -5.89
CA ALA A 142 15.90 -16.26 -6.22
C ALA A 142 14.67 -17.06 -6.70
N GLY A 143 14.82 -17.84 -7.78
CA GLY A 143 13.73 -18.54 -8.45
C GLY A 143 12.80 -17.64 -9.27
N GLY A 144 13.16 -16.37 -9.42
CA GLY A 144 12.42 -15.38 -10.19
C GLY A 144 12.73 -15.34 -11.69
N GLU A 145 13.66 -16.14 -12.21
CA GLU A 145 14.15 -16.09 -13.60
C GLU A 145 13.25 -16.83 -14.58
N ALA A 146 12.36 -17.72 -14.14
CA ALA A 146 11.45 -18.44 -15.03
C ALA A 146 10.63 -17.45 -15.90
N PRO A 147 10.29 -17.78 -17.16
CA PRO A 147 9.42 -16.94 -17.99
C PRO A 147 8.08 -16.62 -17.34
N GLY A 148 7.43 -15.53 -17.74
CA GLY A 148 6.14 -15.08 -17.22
C GLY A 148 6.24 -13.82 -16.35
N ASN A 149 5.08 -13.33 -15.90
CA ASN A 149 4.97 -12.10 -15.13
C ASN A 149 4.98 -12.36 -13.62
N ARG A 150 5.55 -11.41 -12.88
CA ARG A 150 5.56 -11.33 -11.41
C ARG A 150 5.36 -9.89 -11.00
N GLY A 151 4.77 -9.70 -9.82
CA GLY A 151 4.59 -8.36 -9.29
C GLY A 151 3.66 -8.35 -8.07
N TRP A 152 3.17 -7.16 -7.73
CA TRP A 152 2.32 -6.91 -6.56
C TRP A 152 2.95 -7.46 -5.28
N GLU A 153 4.26 -7.33 -5.21
CA GLU A 153 5.07 -7.75 -4.09
C GLU A 153 4.74 -6.94 -2.84
N ALA A 154 4.90 -7.58 -1.69
CA ALA A 154 5.00 -6.94 -0.39
C ALA A 154 6.23 -7.46 0.33
N ILE A 155 6.86 -6.61 1.14
CA ILE A 155 8.06 -6.95 1.88
C ILE A 155 7.94 -6.54 3.35
N THR A 156 8.64 -7.28 4.21
CA THR A 156 8.85 -6.93 5.61
C THR A 156 10.22 -7.43 6.05
N THR A 157 10.64 -7.07 7.25
CA THR A 157 11.83 -7.64 7.89
C THR A 157 11.40 -8.54 9.03
N ASP A 158 12.05 -9.70 9.16
CA ASP A 158 11.84 -10.57 10.30
C ASP A 158 12.73 -10.18 11.51
N ARG A 159 12.55 -10.88 12.62
CA ARG A 159 13.30 -10.61 13.87
C ARG A 159 14.81 -10.83 13.74
N GLU A 160 15.25 -11.61 12.75
CA GLU A 160 16.66 -11.92 12.50
C GLU A 160 17.30 -10.94 11.51
N GLY A 161 16.52 -9.95 11.02
CA GLY A 161 16.95 -9.00 10.01
C GLY A 161 16.93 -9.57 8.60
N GLY A 162 16.28 -10.72 8.38
CA GLY A 162 16.01 -11.25 7.05
C GLY A 162 14.89 -10.45 6.36
N VAL A 163 15.05 -10.19 5.07
CA VAL A 163 13.95 -9.60 4.28
C VAL A 163 13.01 -10.72 3.83
N VAL A 164 11.73 -10.54 4.08
CA VAL A 164 10.66 -11.47 3.73
C VAL A 164 9.88 -10.89 2.58
N PHE A 165 9.59 -11.71 1.57
CA PHE A 165 8.90 -11.33 0.35
C PHE A 165 7.67 -12.20 0.15
N VAL A 166 6.57 -11.61 -0.27
CA VAL A 166 5.46 -12.29 -0.93
C VAL A 166 5.13 -11.57 -2.22
N TRP A 167 4.71 -12.31 -3.26
CA TRP A 167 4.36 -11.71 -4.56
C TRP A 167 3.35 -12.56 -5.31
N LEU A 168 2.70 -11.98 -6.31
CA LEU A 168 1.90 -12.71 -7.27
C LEU A 168 2.79 -13.22 -8.39
N ASP A 169 2.74 -14.52 -8.65
CA ASP A 169 3.48 -15.20 -9.70
C ASP A 169 2.53 -15.77 -10.74
N HIS A 170 2.72 -15.37 -11.99
CA HIS A 170 1.88 -15.71 -13.12
C HIS A 170 2.60 -16.57 -14.15
N ARG A 171 3.68 -17.26 -13.76
CA ARG A 171 4.46 -18.10 -14.69
C ARG A 171 3.63 -19.18 -15.36
N GLU A 172 2.61 -19.70 -14.69
CA GLU A 172 1.71 -20.73 -15.22
C GLU A 172 0.61 -20.17 -16.14
N THR A 173 0.42 -18.83 -16.16
CA THR A 173 -0.53 -18.17 -17.07
C THR A 173 0.12 -17.78 -18.40
N ALA A 174 1.47 -17.88 -18.51
CA ALA A 174 2.18 -17.58 -19.75
C ALA A 174 1.88 -18.65 -20.81
N PRO A 175 1.68 -18.28 -22.09
CA PRO A 175 1.61 -19.26 -23.16
C PRO A 175 2.90 -20.08 -23.19
N SER A 176 2.80 -21.38 -23.37
CA SER A 176 3.93 -22.31 -23.41
C SER A 176 4.88 -22.11 -24.63
N SER A 177 4.64 -21.14 -25.48
CA SER A 177 5.51 -20.76 -26.60
C SER A 177 5.30 -19.30 -27.01
N GLY A 178 6.35 -18.49 -26.85
CA GLY A 178 6.66 -17.25 -27.58
C GLY A 178 5.62 -16.14 -27.61
N THR A 179 6.02 -14.96 -27.10
CA THR A 179 5.33 -13.68 -27.07
C THR A 179 4.24 -13.54 -26.00
N ALA A 180 4.67 -13.35 -24.76
CA ALA A 180 3.82 -12.74 -23.76
C ALA A 180 3.51 -11.30 -24.19
N ALA A 181 2.26 -11.03 -24.57
CA ALA A 181 1.81 -9.66 -24.75
C ALA A 181 1.97 -8.90 -23.42
N PRO A 182 2.51 -7.69 -23.40
CA PRO A 182 2.57 -6.89 -22.18
C PRO A 182 1.15 -6.68 -21.68
N MET A 183 0.92 -6.95 -20.40
CA MET A 183 -0.32 -6.50 -19.74
C MET A 183 -0.28 -4.97 -19.75
N GLN A 184 -1.05 -4.36 -20.64
CA GLN A 184 -1.26 -2.93 -20.63
C GLN A 184 -2.17 -2.63 -19.44
N HIS A 185 -1.62 -1.99 -18.44
CA HIS A 185 -2.39 -1.34 -17.39
C HIS A 185 -2.91 0.00 -17.94
N GLU A 186 -3.97 -0.06 -18.73
CA GLU A 186 -4.78 1.14 -18.93
C GLU A 186 -5.51 1.40 -17.60
N GLY A 187 -5.31 2.59 -17.06
CA GLY A 187 -6.02 3.05 -15.87
C GLY A 187 -7.52 3.10 -16.15
N HIS A 188 -8.22 2.04 -15.83
CA HIS A 188 -9.66 1.98 -15.99
C HIS A 188 -10.34 2.64 -14.78
N ASP A 189 -10.94 3.79 -15.03
CA ASP A 189 -12.02 4.32 -14.20
C ASP A 189 -13.21 3.35 -14.30
N HIS A 190 -13.32 2.39 -13.37
CA HIS A 190 -14.42 1.43 -13.35
C HIS A 190 -15.65 2.02 -12.65
N ALA A 191 -16.41 2.80 -13.43
CA ALA A 191 -17.85 2.83 -13.32
C ALA A 191 -18.37 2.12 -14.59
N GLY A 192 -18.76 0.85 -14.45
CA GLY A 192 -19.54 0.12 -15.46
C GLY A 192 -18.91 0.03 -16.85
N GLY A 193 -17.91 -0.80 -17.07
CA GLY A 193 -17.30 -1.02 -18.38
C GLY A 193 -17.71 -2.34 -19.02
N ALA A 194 -18.27 -2.27 -20.22
CA ALA A 194 -18.66 -3.40 -21.05
C ALA A 194 -17.43 -4.24 -21.48
N LYS A 195 -17.65 -5.56 -21.53
CA LYS A 195 -16.74 -6.60 -22.01
C LYS A 195 -16.15 -6.29 -23.38
N ALA A 196 -14.81 -6.21 -23.52
CA ALA A 196 -14.16 -6.28 -24.82
C ALA A 196 -14.24 -7.71 -25.39
N PRO A 197 -14.66 -7.92 -26.64
CA PRO A 197 -14.71 -9.25 -27.23
C PRO A 197 -13.34 -9.65 -27.75
N GLY A 198 -12.78 -10.74 -27.25
CA GLY A 198 -11.57 -11.38 -27.79
C GLY A 198 -10.89 -12.26 -26.77
N ASN A 199 -10.85 -13.57 -27.00
CA ASN A 199 -10.02 -14.66 -26.42
C ASN A 199 -9.36 -14.40 -25.02
N SER A 200 -10.06 -13.79 -24.08
CA SER A 200 -9.59 -13.65 -22.71
C SER A 200 -9.94 -14.93 -21.96
N VAL A 201 -8.93 -15.64 -21.50
CA VAL A 201 -9.10 -16.67 -20.47
C VAL A 201 -9.93 -16.05 -19.34
N ASP A 202 -11.04 -16.71 -18.96
CA ASP A 202 -11.90 -16.27 -17.86
C ASP A 202 -11.04 -15.84 -16.67
N GLY A 203 -11.33 -14.68 -16.08
CA GLY A 203 -10.58 -14.13 -14.96
C GLY A 203 -10.48 -15.08 -13.77
N ALA A 204 -11.51 -15.93 -13.56
CA ALA A 204 -11.49 -16.99 -12.55
C ALA A 204 -10.48 -18.09 -12.89
N VAL A 205 -10.40 -18.52 -14.15
CA VAL A 205 -9.41 -19.52 -14.62
C VAL A 205 -8.01 -18.98 -14.48
N ARG A 206 -7.76 -17.72 -14.89
CA ARG A 206 -6.46 -17.08 -14.73
C ARG A 206 -6.06 -16.97 -13.25
N ALA A 207 -6.99 -16.70 -12.36
CA ALA A 207 -6.73 -16.65 -10.93
C ALA A 207 -6.29 -18.02 -10.37
N GLN A 208 -6.86 -19.14 -10.86
CA GLN A 208 -6.43 -20.47 -10.43
C GLN A 208 -5.02 -20.83 -10.89
N MET A 209 -4.56 -20.27 -12.00
CA MET A 209 -3.19 -20.41 -12.50
C MET A 209 -2.21 -19.44 -11.85
N SER A 210 -2.70 -18.41 -11.15
CA SER A 210 -1.88 -17.44 -10.44
C SER A 210 -1.64 -17.90 -9.01
N LYS A 211 -0.41 -17.71 -8.50
CA LYS A 211 -0.03 -18.18 -7.17
C LYS A 211 0.56 -17.06 -6.32
N LEU A 212 0.31 -17.13 -5.03
CA LEU A 212 1.08 -16.39 -4.04
C LEU A 212 2.39 -17.15 -3.80
N TYR A 213 3.51 -16.47 -4.01
CA TYR A 213 4.85 -16.96 -3.71
C TYR A 213 5.40 -16.28 -2.48
N PHE A 214 6.33 -16.97 -1.83
CA PHE A 214 7.07 -16.53 -0.66
C PHE A 214 8.55 -16.82 -0.84
N SER A 215 9.39 -15.91 -0.32
CA SER A 215 10.85 -16.09 -0.18
C SER A 215 11.35 -15.35 1.06
N ARG A 216 12.50 -15.76 1.58
CA ARG A 216 13.20 -15.13 2.69
C ARG A 216 14.66 -14.93 2.33
N GLY A 217 15.13 -13.69 2.33
CA GLY A 217 16.49 -13.37 1.91
C GLY A 217 16.79 -13.86 0.49
N ASP A 218 17.84 -14.67 0.37
CA ASP A 218 18.27 -15.27 -0.90
C ASP A 218 17.71 -16.71 -1.11
N GLU A 219 16.74 -17.16 -0.28
CA GLU A 219 16.09 -18.45 -0.46
C GLU A 219 15.26 -18.46 -1.76
N GLU A 220 15.23 -19.63 -2.43
CA GLU A 220 14.40 -19.81 -3.62
C GLU A 220 12.92 -19.63 -3.29
N GLY A 221 12.23 -18.84 -4.11
CA GLY A 221 10.82 -18.56 -3.96
C GLY A 221 9.96 -19.80 -4.19
N ARG A 222 8.97 -20.03 -3.31
CA ARG A 222 8.03 -21.14 -3.40
C ARG A 222 6.58 -20.70 -3.33
N ALA A 223 5.70 -21.48 -3.96
CA ALA A 223 4.26 -21.25 -3.92
C ALA A 223 3.70 -21.52 -2.50
N VAL A 224 2.85 -20.61 -2.04
CA VAL A 224 2.12 -20.68 -0.76
C VAL A 224 0.65 -21.01 -0.99
N ALA A 225 0.04 -20.37 -1.98
CA ALA A 225 -1.37 -20.55 -2.32
C ALA A 225 -1.61 -20.36 -3.82
N ALA A 226 -2.62 -21.04 -4.35
CA ALA A 226 -3.18 -20.79 -5.67
C ALA A 226 -4.53 -20.05 -5.54
N GLY A 227 -5.15 -19.69 -6.66
CA GLY A 227 -6.44 -19.02 -6.65
C GLY A 227 -6.35 -17.55 -6.23
N VAL A 228 -5.26 -16.87 -6.58
CA VAL A 228 -5.03 -15.47 -6.20
C VAL A 228 -5.58 -14.52 -7.26
N CYS A 229 -6.15 -13.39 -6.84
CA CYS A 229 -6.50 -12.31 -7.74
C CYS A 229 -5.23 -11.73 -8.34
N TYR A 230 -5.09 -11.82 -9.66
CA TYR A 230 -3.84 -11.61 -10.39
C TYR A 230 -3.38 -10.13 -10.52
N CYS A 231 -4.06 -9.19 -9.89
CA CYS A 231 -3.80 -7.75 -10.04
C CYS A 231 -3.93 -6.94 -8.75
N CYS A 232 -4.11 -7.59 -7.60
CA CYS A 232 -4.26 -6.89 -6.33
C CYS A 232 -2.99 -6.99 -5.51
N LYS A 233 -2.57 -5.88 -4.88
CA LYS A 233 -1.44 -5.89 -3.96
C LYS A 233 -1.62 -6.96 -2.88
N THR A 234 -0.50 -7.53 -2.46
CA THR A 234 -0.42 -8.46 -1.33
C THR A 234 -0.03 -7.70 -0.05
N ALA A 235 -0.08 -8.38 1.09
CA ALA A 235 0.42 -7.85 2.35
C ALA A 235 1.19 -8.93 3.10
N VAL A 236 2.29 -8.54 3.77
CA VAL A 236 3.08 -9.41 4.62
C VAL A 236 3.56 -8.66 5.85
N VAL A 237 3.50 -9.30 7.01
CA VAL A 237 4.11 -8.81 8.26
C VAL A 237 4.77 -9.97 8.99
N ALA A 238 5.84 -9.69 9.74
CA ALA A 238 6.58 -10.67 10.51
C ALA A 238 6.52 -10.32 12.00
N GLY A 239 6.22 -11.32 12.82
CA GLY A 239 6.13 -11.21 14.27
C GLY A 239 7.48 -11.39 14.96
N ALA A 240 7.60 -10.84 16.15
CA ALA A 240 8.78 -10.99 17.01
C ALA A 240 8.98 -12.45 17.48
N ASP A 241 7.93 -13.28 17.43
CA ASP A 241 7.97 -14.72 17.69
C ASP A 241 8.49 -15.55 16.49
N GLY A 242 8.78 -14.90 15.35
CA GLY A 242 9.19 -15.54 14.10
C GLY A 242 8.02 -15.99 13.23
N SER A 243 6.77 -15.71 13.63
CA SER A 243 5.61 -15.95 12.78
C SER A 243 5.62 -15.01 11.58
N ILE A 244 5.19 -15.49 10.42
CA ILE A 244 5.03 -14.70 9.20
C ILE A 244 3.58 -14.80 8.77
N TYR A 245 2.95 -13.65 8.56
CA TYR A 245 1.56 -13.52 8.17
C TYR A 245 1.47 -12.93 6.78
N ALA A 246 0.67 -13.54 5.91
CA ALA A 246 0.43 -13.05 4.56
C ALA A 246 -1.07 -12.94 4.27
N ALA A 247 -1.47 -11.91 3.53
CA ALA A 247 -2.84 -11.72 3.08
C ALA A 247 -2.89 -11.27 1.62
N TRP A 248 -3.93 -11.68 0.93
CA TRP A 248 -4.16 -11.38 -0.49
C TRP A 248 -5.64 -11.44 -0.82
N ARG A 249 -6.02 -10.89 -1.96
CA ARG A 249 -7.36 -11.13 -2.51
C ARG A 249 -7.39 -12.50 -3.21
N HIS A 250 -8.24 -13.37 -2.72
CA HIS A 250 -8.42 -14.73 -3.23
C HIS A 250 -9.67 -14.81 -4.11
N VAL A 251 -9.67 -15.71 -5.08
CA VAL A 251 -10.83 -15.99 -5.93
C VAL A 251 -11.40 -17.34 -5.54
N TYR A 252 -12.47 -17.29 -4.76
CA TYR A 252 -13.23 -18.46 -4.33
C TYR A 252 -14.18 -18.93 -5.43
N PRO A 253 -14.76 -20.15 -5.33
CA PRO A 253 -15.78 -20.62 -6.27
C PRO A 253 -16.92 -19.60 -6.45
N GLY A 254 -17.44 -19.48 -7.68
CA GLY A 254 -18.42 -18.45 -8.01
C GLY A 254 -17.85 -17.06 -8.26
N ASN A 255 -16.54 -16.98 -8.55
CA ASN A 255 -15.82 -15.72 -8.78
C ASN A 255 -15.92 -14.72 -7.62
N ILE A 256 -16.02 -15.24 -6.39
CA ILE A 256 -16.06 -14.45 -5.16
C ILE A 256 -14.64 -14.02 -4.80
N ARG A 257 -14.40 -12.71 -4.67
CA ARG A 257 -13.07 -12.10 -4.47
C ARG A 257 -12.91 -11.53 -3.08
N ASP A 258 -12.85 -12.41 -2.08
CA ASP A 258 -12.67 -12.01 -0.68
C ASP A 258 -11.20 -12.10 -0.24
N ILE A 259 -10.90 -11.51 0.91
CA ILE A 259 -9.54 -11.52 1.46
C ILE A 259 -9.26 -12.86 2.12
N ALA A 260 -8.16 -13.49 1.70
CA ALA A 260 -7.57 -14.64 2.36
C ALA A 260 -6.32 -14.24 3.15
N PHE A 261 -6.03 -15.05 4.14
CA PHE A 261 -4.93 -14.87 5.08
C PHE A 261 -4.30 -16.23 5.39
N THR A 262 -3.00 -16.27 5.61
CA THR A 262 -2.29 -17.44 6.09
C THR A 262 -1.19 -17.06 7.09
N VAL A 263 -0.75 -18.02 7.87
CA VAL A 263 0.35 -17.85 8.82
C VAL A 263 1.33 -19.00 8.72
N SER A 264 2.62 -18.66 8.76
CA SER A 264 3.72 -19.56 9.06
C SER A 264 4.16 -19.32 10.51
N ARG A 265 4.39 -20.41 11.26
CA ARG A 265 4.89 -20.33 12.64
C ARG A 265 6.31 -20.88 12.79
N ASP A 266 6.94 -21.19 11.69
CA ASP A 266 8.25 -21.83 11.59
C ASP A 266 9.25 -21.03 10.73
N GLY A 267 9.09 -19.70 10.71
CA GLY A 267 9.97 -18.79 9.96
C GLY A 267 9.78 -18.87 8.46
N GLY A 268 8.58 -19.21 8.00
CA GLY A 268 8.24 -19.32 6.59
C GLY A 268 8.49 -20.69 5.97
N ARG A 269 8.90 -21.71 6.70
CA ARG A 269 9.12 -23.07 6.14
C ARG A 269 7.83 -23.72 5.67
N THR A 270 6.75 -23.56 6.44
CA THR A 270 5.41 -24.02 6.08
C THR A 270 4.39 -22.94 6.36
N PHE A 271 3.30 -22.97 5.59
CA PHE A 271 2.15 -22.06 5.77
C PHE A 271 0.89 -22.88 6.01
N GLY A 272 0.01 -22.39 6.88
CA GLY A 272 -1.31 -22.97 7.09
C GLY A 272 -2.21 -22.85 5.87
N ALA A 273 -3.31 -23.61 5.85
CA ALA A 273 -4.33 -23.45 4.84
C ALA A 273 -4.89 -22.00 4.85
N PRO A 274 -5.23 -21.43 3.68
CA PRO A 274 -5.82 -20.12 3.62
C PRO A 274 -7.11 -19.99 4.44
N LEU A 275 -7.17 -18.97 5.29
CA LEU A 275 -8.34 -18.59 6.06
C LEU A 275 -9.02 -17.39 5.41
N ARG A 276 -10.33 -17.43 5.21
CA ARG A 276 -11.10 -16.26 4.77
C ARG A 276 -11.23 -15.26 5.93
N VAL A 277 -10.81 -14.02 5.73
CA VAL A 277 -10.85 -12.96 6.77
C VAL A 277 -12.28 -12.54 7.09
N SER A 278 -13.12 -12.43 6.05
CA SER A 278 -14.53 -12.05 6.15
C SER A 278 -15.30 -12.65 4.98
N ASP A 279 -16.54 -13.07 5.20
CA ASP A 279 -17.45 -13.57 4.14
C ASP A 279 -18.15 -12.39 3.47
N ASP A 280 -17.38 -11.62 2.69
CA ASP A 280 -17.87 -10.39 2.02
C ASP A 280 -18.69 -10.73 0.78
N ARG A 281 -18.39 -11.87 0.12
CA ARG A 281 -19.04 -12.38 -1.08
C ARG A 281 -19.02 -11.41 -2.25
N TRP A 282 -17.93 -10.68 -2.42
CA TRP A 282 -17.76 -9.77 -3.54
C TRP A 282 -17.57 -10.54 -4.85
N VAL A 283 -18.66 -10.67 -5.61
CA VAL A 283 -18.61 -11.26 -6.97
C VAL A 283 -18.15 -10.20 -7.95
N LEU A 284 -17.07 -10.46 -8.67
CA LEU A 284 -16.51 -9.55 -9.68
C LEU A 284 -15.86 -10.32 -10.81
N ASP A 285 -16.32 -10.09 -12.04
CA ASP A 285 -15.63 -10.54 -13.25
C ASP A 285 -14.74 -9.40 -13.76
N GLY A 286 -13.54 -9.27 -13.16
CA GLY A 286 -12.63 -8.18 -13.46
C GLY A 286 -11.48 -8.06 -12.46
N CYS A 287 -10.75 -6.94 -12.54
CA CYS A 287 -9.66 -6.60 -11.66
C CYS A 287 -10.10 -5.47 -10.70
N PRO A 288 -10.24 -5.72 -9.39
CA PRO A 288 -10.64 -4.68 -8.46
C PRO A 288 -9.51 -3.70 -8.12
N GLU A 289 -8.23 -4.06 -8.34
CA GLU A 289 -7.04 -3.27 -7.97
C GLU A 289 -7.09 -2.75 -6.52
N ASN A 290 -7.61 -3.55 -5.61
CA ASN A 290 -7.84 -3.19 -4.22
C ASN A 290 -7.46 -4.36 -3.31
N GLY A 291 -6.18 -4.50 -3.00
CA GLY A 291 -5.66 -5.51 -2.08
C GLY A 291 -5.73 -5.09 -0.62
N PRO A 292 -5.44 -6.02 0.31
CA PRO A 292 -5.41 -5.76 1.75
C PRO A 292 -4.14 -5.01 2.16
N ALA A 293 -4.16 -4.46 3.39
CA ALA A 293 -2.97 -4.05 4.10
C ALA A 293 -3.02 -4.57 5.54
N MET A 294 -1.85 -4.83 6.12
CA MET A 294 -1.71 -5.40 7.47
C MET A 294 -0.71 -4.65 8.32
N ALA A 295 -0.92 -4.68 9.63
CA ALA A 295 0.04 -4.26 10.64
C ALA A 295 0.02 -5.24 11.83
N LEU A 296 1.12 -5.28 12.57
CA LEU A 296 1.21 -5.94 13.88
C LEU A 296 1.37 -4.89 14.97
N ASP A 297 0.62 -5.03 16.06
CA ASP A 297 0.84 -4.25 17.28
C ASP A 297 1.93 -4.87 18.17
N SER A 298 2.27 -4.23 19.28
CA SER A 298 3.29 -4.71 20.23
C SER A 298 2.93 -6.04 20.86
N ARG A 299 1.65 -6.41 20.89
CA ARG A 299 1.10 -7.65 21.42
C ARG A 299 1.01 -8.76 20.37
N GLN A 300 1.59 -8.53 19.19
CA GLN A 300 1.56 -9.48 18.06
C GLN A 300 0.13 -9.74 17.52
N ARG A 301 -0.79 -8.83 17.76
CA ARG A 301 -2.12 -8.89 17.14
C ARG A 301 -2.01 -8.41 15.69
N VAL A 302 -2.57 -9.20 14.80
CA VAL A 302 -2.70 -8.84 13.38
C VAL A 302 -3.89 -7.90 13.21
N HIS A 303 -3.64 -6.77 12.56
CA HIS A 303 -4.65 -5.82 12.12
C HIS A 303 -4.69 -5.83 10.60
N ILE A 304 -5.86 -5.99 10.01
CA ILE A 304 -6.05 -6.04 8.56
C ILE A 304 -7.13 -5.05 8.14
N VAL A 305 -6.88 -4.33 7.04
CA VAL A 305 -7.83 -3.44 6.39
C VAL A 305 -7.94 -3.79 4.91
N TRP A 306 -9.14 -3.67 4.36
CA TRP A 306 -9.37 -3.97 2.95
C TRP A 306 -10.60 -3.24 2.41
N PRO A 307 -10.62 -2.92 1.11
CA PRO A 307 -11.84 -2.51 0.43
C PRO A 307 -12.66 -3.73 -0.02
N THR A 308 -13.98 -3.60 0.05
CA THR A 308 -14.89 -4.57 -0.56
C THR A 308 -16.17 -3.91 -1.00
N LEU A 309 -16.80 -4.46 -2.05
CA LEU A 309 -18.10 -4.01 -2.50
C LEU A 309 -19.18 -4.55 -1.55
N VAL A 310 -20.05 -3.68 -1.09
CA VAL A 310 -21.21 -4.07 -0.28
C VAL A 310 -22.50 -3.77 -1.04
N SER A 311 -23.44 -4.69 -0.97
CA SER A 311 -24.78 -4.47 -1.51
C SER A 311 -25.43 -3.27 -0.85
N GLY A 312 -26.23 -2.54 -1.60
CA GLY A 312 -27.02 -1.45 -1.05
C GLY A 312 -27.96 -1.89 0.06
N GLN A 313 -28.40 -0.96 0.89
CA GLN A 313 -29.31 -1.24 2.02
C GLN A 313 -30.73 -1.63 1.59
N THR A 314 -31.08 -1.34 0.32
CA THR A 314 -32.34 -1.75 -0.30
C THR A 314 -32.04 -2.54 -1.57
N PRO A 315 -32.98 -3.40 -2.06
CA PRO A 315 -32.77 -4.18 -3.27
C PRO A 315 -32.41 -3.36 -4.51
N ASP A 316 -32.86 -2.12 -4.59
CA ASP A 316 -32.64 -1.20 -5.73
C ASP A 316 -31.45 -0.25 -5.52
N ALA A 317 -30.78 -0.32 -4.36
CA ALA A 317 -29.64 0.54 -4.08
C ALA A 317 -28.37 -0.03 -4.74
N GLU A 318 -27.65 0.84 -5.47
CA GLU A 318 -26.38 0.50 -6.09
C GLU A 318 -25.37 0.03 -5.05
N PRO A 319 -24.59 -1.03 -5.36
CA PRO A 319 -23.49 -1.46 -4.49
C PRO A 319 -22.45 -0.36 -4.30
N THR A 320 -21.93 -0.24 -3.09
CA THR A 320 -20.89 0.75 -2.73
C THR A 320 -19.60 0.06 -2.35
N LEU A 321 -18.48 0.66 -2.76
CA LEU A 321 -17.16 0.26 -2.28
C LEU A 321 -16.92 0.87 -0.91
N ASP A 322 -16.61 0.04 0.08
CA ASP A 322 -16.33 0.44 1.45
C ASP A 322 -15.04 -0.17 1.97
N LEU A 323 -14.51 0.44 3.03
CA LEU A 323 -13.33 -0.04 3.73
C LEU A 323 -13.72 -0.74 5.03
N PHE A 324 -13.10 -1.89 5.26
CA PHE A 324 -13.32 -2.68 6.47
C PHE A 324 -12.02 -2.96 7.20
N TYR A 325 -12.16 -3.23 8.47
CA TYR A 325 -11.12 -3.61 9.42
C TYR A 325 -11.54 -4.84 10.19
N ALA A 326 -10.59 -5.71 10.46
CA ALA A 326 -10.70 -6.80 11.42
C ALA A 326 -9.34 -7.04 12.10
N SER A 327 -9.33 -7.76 13.20
CA SER A 327 -8.09 -8.14 13.88
C SER A 327 -8.12 -9.59 14.34
N SER A 328 -6.91 -10.16 14.51
CA SER A 328 -6.72 -11.51 15.02
C SER A 328 -5.61 -11.52 16.07
N SER A 329 -5.86 -12.13 17.22
CA SER A 329 -4.86 -12.31 18.27
C SER A 329 -4.15 -13.66 18.21
N ASP A 330 -4.66 -14.61 17.42
CA ASP A 330 -4.17 -15.99 17.35
C ASP A 330 -3.75 -16.43 15.92
N GLY A 331 -4.05 -15.60 14.91
CA GLY A 331 -3.85 -15.94 13.51
C GLY A 331 -4.73 -17.09 13.01
N ARG A 332 -5.79 -17.46 13.74
CA ARG A 332 -6.70 -18.55 13.40
C ARG A 332 -8.14 -18.10 13.20
N SER A 333 -8.50 -16.97 13.79
CA SER A 333 -9.82 -16.37 13.66
C SER A 333 -9.70 -14.84 13.65
N PHE A 334 -10.64 -14.19 12.99
CA PHE A 334 -10.75 -12.73 12.96
C PHE A 334 -12.00 -12.25 13.70
N THR A 335 -11.91 -11.07 14.29
CA THR A 335 -13.09 -10.36 14.80
C THR A 335 -14.09 -10.12 13.67
N PRO A 336 -15.39 -9.95 13.96
CA PRO A 336 -16.32 -9.42 12.99
C PRO A 336 -15.78 -8.12 12.37
N ARG A 337 -15.95 -7.98 11.05
CA ARG A 337 -15.47 -6.78 10.36
C ARG A 337 -16.20 -5.52 10.84
N THR A 338 -15.48 -4.43 10.96
CA THR A 338 -16.03 -3.10 11.24
C THR A 338 -15.70 -2.15 10.10
N ARG A 339 -16.64 -1.25 9.78
CA ARG A 339 -16.49 -0.28 8.69
C ARG A 339 -15.60 0.88 9.13
N LEU A 340 -14.67 1.30 8.28
CA LEU A 340 -13.95 2.56 8.44
C LEU A 340 -14.88 3.73 8.08
N PRO A 341 -14.69 4.93 8.67
CA PRO A 341 -15.56 6.08 8.43
C PRO A 341 -15.22 6.81 7.11
N ALA A 342 -15.09 6.04 6.02
CA ALA A 342 -14.79 6.55 4.69
C ALA A 342 -16.00 7.28 4.08
N GLN A 343 -15.74 8.21 3.16
CA GLN A 343 -16.75 8.98 2.42
C GLN A 343 -16.46 8.93 0.93
N GLY A 344 -17.51 9.02 0.11
CA GLY A 344 -17.39 8.92 -1.34
C GLY A 344 -16.92 7.55 -1.79
N LEU A 345 -15.99 7.48 -2.73
CA LEU A 345 -15.41 6.23 -3.22
C LEU A 345 -14.02 6.04 -2.61
N PRO A 346 -13.90 5.21 -1.53
CA PRO A 346 -12.62 4.97 -0.88
C PRO A 346 -11.83 3.87 -1.57
N ARG A 347 -10.47 4.03 -1.64
CA ARG A 347 -9.56 3.07 -2.28
C ARG A 347 -8.18 3.07 -1.59
N HIS A 348 -7.34 2.11 -1.96
CA HIS A 348 -5.88 2.06 -1.69
C HIS A 348 -5.55 2.23 -0.21
N VAL A 349 -6.28 1.50 0.64
CA VAL A 349 -6.09 1.57 2.10
C VAL A 349 -4.73 1.00 2.51
N ASN A 350 -4.11 1.63 3.53
CA ASN A 350 -2.91 1.14 4.20
C ASN A 350 -3.06 1.34 5.71
N ILE A 351 -2.27 0.62 6.54
CA ILE A 351 -2.38 0.65 8.00
C ILE A 351 -1.00 0.48 8.64
N ALA A 352 -0.78 1.17 9.76
CA ALA A 352 0.35 0.99 10.65
C ALA A 352 -0.10 0.93 12.11
N ALA A 353 0.59 0.14 12.92
CA ALA A 353 0.48 0.17 14.36
C ALA A 353 1.53 1.13 14.92
N MET A 354 1.13 1.97 15.86
CA MET A 354 1.99 2.91 16.56
C MET A 354 2.62 2.27 17.80
N PRO A 355 3.71 2.82 18.35
CA PRO A 355 4.34 2.28 19.55
C PRO A 355 3.43 2.20 20.79
N ASP A 356 2.37 2.99 20.85
CA ASP A 356 1.35 2.98 21.90
C ASP A 356 0.16 2.05 21.60
N ASP A 357 0.31 1.15 20.63
CA ASP A 357 -0.72 0.24 20.12
C ASP A 357 -1.95 0.95 19.51
N SER A 358 -1.91 2.27 19.29
CA SER A 358 -2.90 2.92 18.46
C SER A 358 -2.68 2.55 16.98
N LEU A 359 -3.75 2.58 16.21
CA LEU A 359 -3.72 2.26 14.77
C LEU A 359 -3.90 3.53 13.96
N VAL A 360 -3.14 3.63 12.88
CA VAL A 360 -3.29 4.67 11.87
C VAL A 360 -3.56 3.99 10.53
N ALA A 361 -4.77 4.16 10.02
CA ALA A 361 -5.14 3.76 8.67
C ALA A 361 -5.14 4.99 7.76
N VAL A 362 -4.73 4.80 6.51
CA VAL A 362 -4.76 5.86 5.48
C VAL A 362 -5.44 5.33 4.23
N TRP A 363 -6.20 6.17 3.55
CA TRP A 363 -6.86 5.81 2.30
C TRP A 363 -7.09 7.06 1.45
N GLU A 364 -7.33 6.84 0.17
CA GLU A 364 -7.85 7.91 -0.69
C GLU A 364 -9.38 7.87 -0.76
N GLU A 365 -9.98 9.03 -0.91
CA GLU A 365 -11.40 9.20 -1.17
C GLU A 365 -11.61 10.04 -2.43
N GLN A 366 -12.49 9.58 -3.29
CA GLN A 366 -12.96 10.35 -4.42
C GLN A 366 -14.37 10.85 -4.12
N ALA A 367 -14.53 12.18 -4.01
CA ALA A 367 -15.82 12.84 -3.80
C ALA A 367 -15.86 14.15 -4.58
N ALA A 368 -16.99 14.43 -5.24
CA ALA A 368 -17.21 15.65 -6.03
C ALA A 368 -16.07 15.94 -7.04
N GLY A 369 -15.56 14.89 -7.71
CA GLY A 369 -14.49 15.02 -8.71
C GLY A 369 -13.07 15.22 -8.15
N THR A 370 -12.91 15.30 -6.83
CA THR A 370 -11.61 15.50 -6.16
C THR A 370 -11.18 14.23 -5.47
N ARG A 371 -9.88 13.87 -5.60
CA ARG A 371 -9.25 12.81 -4.81
C ARG A 371 -8.47 13.44 -3.67
N ARG A 372 -8.66 12.90 -2.47
CA ARG A 372 -7.99 13.39 -1.25
C ARG A 372 -7.50 12.22 -0.40
N VAL A 373 -6.46 12.45 0.39
CA VAL A 373 -5.92 11.49 1.35
C VAL A 373 -6.49 11.75 2.72
N VAL A 374 -6.94 10.68 3.34
CA VAL A 374 -7.58 10.65 4.66
C VAL A 374 -6.78 9.78 5.60
N VAL A 375 -6.70 10.20 6.86
CA VAL A 375 -6.16 9.46 7.98
C VAL A 375 -7.28 9.10 8.93
N GLY A 376 -7.36 7.82 9.28
CA GLY A 376 -8.16 7.31 10.38
C GLY A 376 -7.28 6.90 11.55
N ARG A 377 -7.68 7.21 12.78
CA ARG A 377 -7.02 6.73 13.99
C ARG A 377 -7.99 5.93 14.84
N ALA A 378 -7.50 4.82 15.41
CA ALA A 378 -8.19 4.03 16.41
C ALA A 378 -7.27 3.79 17.61
N ARG A 379 -7.81 3.85 18.83
CA ARG A 379 -7.07 3.64 20.07
C ARG A 379 -7.90 2.77 21.02
N GLY A 380 -7.29 1.77 21.64
CA GLY A 380 -7.93 0.96 22.65
C GLY A 380 -9.20 0.24 22.19
N GLY A 381 -9.30 -0.16 20.91
CA GLY A 381 -10.48 -0.83 20.36
C GLY A 381 -11.64 0.10 20.00
N GLN A 382 -11.46 1.42 20.13
CA GLN A 382 -12.45 2.39 19.68
C GLN A 382 -12.54 2.45 18.15
N PRO A 383 -13.68 2.87 17.59
CA PRO A 383 -13.83 3.10 16.15
C PRO A 383 -12.79 4.08 15.61
N PHE A 384 -12.43 3.90 14.33
CA PHE A 384 -11.56 4.85 13.65
C PHE A 384 -12.19 6.23 13.55
N THR A 385 -11.44 7.26 13.89
CA THR A 385 -11.76 8.65 13.55
C THR A 385 -11.45 8.92 12.09
N ARG A 386 -11.77 10.12 11.56
CA ARG A 386 -11.48 10.50 10.19
C ARG A 386 -11.00 11.95 10.12
N ARG A 387 -9.88 12.18 9.39
CA ARG A 387 -9.34 13.51 9.12
C ARG A 387 -8.71 13.54 7.73
N ILE A 388 -9.05 14.55 6.90
CA ILE A 388 -8.37 14.80 5.63
C ILE A 388 -6.99 15.39 5.94
N VAL A 389 -5.96 14.91 5.24
CA VAL A 389 -4.57 15.36 5.41
C VAL A 389 -3.97 15.93 4.15
N SER A 390 -4.47 15.62 2.95
CA SER A 390 -4.06 16.29 1.71
C SER A 390 -4.64 17.69 1.59
N GLY A 391 -4.00 18.53 0.77
CA GLY A 391 -4.44 19.89 0.45
C GLY A 391 -5.50 19.93 -0.66
N GLY A 392 -5.36 20.91 -1.56
CA GLY A 392 -6.26 21.10 -2.72
C GLY A 392 -5.80 20.36 -3.99
N GLU A 393 -4.65 19.70 -3.96
CA GLU A 393 -4.12 18.87 -5.05
C GLU A 393 -4.89 17.55 -5.19
N ARG A 394 -4.80 16.92 -6.37
CA ARG A 394 -5.26 15.54 -6.53
C ARG A 394 -4.29 14.61 -5.81
N ALA A 395 -4.76 13.94 -4.77
CA ALA A 395 -3.95 13.09 -3.90
C ALA A 395 -4.38 11.63 -3.99
N SER A 396 -3.41 10.71 -4.21
CA SER A 396 -3.69 9.29 -4.45
C SER A 396 -2.61 8.38 -3.88
N TYR A 397 -2.94 7.10 -3.70
CA TYR A 397 -2.06 6.02 -3.26
C TYR A 397 -1.32 6.33 -1.96
N PRO A 398 -2.02 6.61 -0.87
CA PRO A 398 -1.39 6.90 0.40
C PRO A 398 -0.78 5.64 1.02
N VAL A 399 0.37 5.83 1.66
CA VAL A 399 1.07 4.83 2.46
C VAL A 399 1.42 5.40 3.83
N VAL A 400 1.59 4.54 4.83
CA VAL A 400 1.88 4.97 6.20
C VAL A 400 2.96 4.10 6.83
N ALA A 401 3.87 4.75 7.58
CA ALA A 401 4.84 4.09 8.45
C ALA A 401 4.84 4.73 9.84
N SER A 402 5.15 3.95 10.86
CA SER A 402 5.23 4.39 12.26
C SER A 402 6.67 4.72 12.63
N THR A 403 6.90 5.92 13.14
CA THR A 403 8.12 6.28 13.89
C THR A 403 7.84 6.21 15.39
N GLU A 404 8.88 6.44 16.22
CA GLU A 404 8.70 6.50 17.68
C GLU A 404 7.68 7.56 18.13
N ALA A 405 7.48 8.62 17.36
CA ALA A 405 6.76 9.82 17.81
C ALA A 405 5.61 10.26 16.87
N ALA A 406 5.44 9.63 15.71
CA ALA A 406 4.42 10.04 14.76
C ALA A 406 4.20 9.00 13.66
N ALA A 407 3.02 9.00 13.05
CA ALA A 407 2.82 8.36 11.77
C ALA A 407 3.34 9.27 10.64
N LEU A 408 4.08 8.70 9.70
CA LEU A 408 4.46 9.34 8.45
C LEU A 408 3.54 8.84 7.35
N VAL A 409 2.84 9.76 6.71
CA VAL A 409 1.93 9.46 5.60
C VAL A 409 2.52 10.06 4.34
N ALA A 410 2.75 9.22 3.33
CA ALA A 410 3.22 9.67 2.03
C ALA A 410 2.18 9.36 0.94
N TRP A 411 2.07 10.22 -0.07
CA TRP A 411 1.13 10.04 -1.18
C TRP A 411 1.63 10.71 -2.46
N THR A 412 1.10 10.30 -3.59
CA THR A 412 1.26 11.00 -4.85
C THR A 412 0.35 12.21 -4.89
N ALA A 413 0.90 13.39 -5.12
CA ALA A 413 0.17 14.64 -5.30
C ALA A 413 0.35 15.18 -6.71
N GLU A 414 -0.75 15.54 -7.36
CA GLU A 414 -0.75 16.08 -8.71
C GLU A 414 -1.38 17.48 -8.71
N SER A 415 -0.65 18.45 -9.24
CA SER A 415 -1.13 19.83 -9.40
C SER A 415 -0.48 20.47 -10.62
N ASN A 416 -1.26 21.17 -11.44
CA ASN A 416 -0.80 21.91 -12.62
C ASN A 416 0.06 21.07 -13.58
N GLY A 417 -0.31 19.79 -13.82
CA GLY A 417 0.39 18.87 -14.70
C GLY A 417 1.74 18.39 -14.17
N ARG A 418 2.05 18.63 -12.89
CA ARG A 418 3.26 18.14 -12.21
C ARG A 418 2.85 17.20 -11.08
N SER A 419 3.66 16.18 -10.86
CA SER A 419 3.47 15.26 -9.73
C SER A 419 4.68 15.27 -8.81
N SER A 420 4.41 15.03 -7.53
CA SER A 420 5.39 14.92 -6.45
C SER A 420 4.92 13.94 -5.40
N ILE A 421 5.81 13.52 -4.54
CA ILE A 421 5.45 12.80 -3.32
C ILE A 421 5.35 13.80 -2.18
N GLN A 422 4.20 13.87 -1.57
CA GLN A 422 3.99 14.63 -0.34
C GLN A 422 4.18 13.71 0.87
N VAL A 423 4.83 14.20 1.90
CA VAL A 423 5.00 13.49 3.17
C VAL A 423 4.47 14.38 4.29
N SER A 424 3.52 13.85 5.06
CA SER A 424 2.98 14.51 6.24
C SER A 424 3.34 13.73 7.49
N ARG A 425 3.76 14.47 8.51
CA ARG A 425 3.98 13.93 9.84
C ARG A 425 2.70 14.15 10.66
N VAL A 426 2.02 13.05 10.97
CA VAL A 426 0.77 13.05 11.73
C VAL A 426 1.09 12.66 13.17
N ALA A 427 1.29 13.66 14.01
CA ALA A 427 1.39 13.49 15.46
C ALA A 427 0.01 13.25 16.10
N ASP A 428 -0.01 12.88 17.36
CA ASP A 428 -1.25 12.69 18.16
C ASP A 428 -2.09 13.95 18.25
#